data_44a4104bed9d010250e2088e55e82777
#
_entry.id   44a4104bed9d010250e2088e55e82777
#
_cell.length_a   1.000
_cell.length_b   1.000
_cell.length_c   1.000
_cell.angle_alpha   90.00
_cell.angle_beta   90.00
_cell.angle_gamma   90.00
#
_symmetry.space_group_name_H-M   'P 1'
#
loop_
_entity.id
_entity.type
_entity.pdbx_description
1 polymer ?
#
loop_
_entity_poly.entity_id
_entity_poly.type
_entity_poly.pdbx_seq_one_letter_code
_entity_poly.pdbx_strand_id
1 'polypeptide(L)'
;MQILLRNPLASPYTLGISNAAAFGASFGIVFLGAGAGITRSSDLFMITNPYVITLSAFLGSLLGLAIILIIIRGKQASVETIILSGVIINSLFGAGIAVMQYVANNVQLASIVFWNFGDLGRSDWSKLLFLIVALIPALIYFYLKRWDYKVLCSGDDYAQSMGVNIQLFRILIILLSSI
;
A
#
# COMPACT_ATOMS: atom_id res chain seq x y z
N MET A 1 -10.49 2.19 -7.09
CA MET A 1 -9.73 1.14 -7.80
C MET A 1 -10.57 0.38 -8.81
N GLN A 2 -11.64 -0.33 -8.41
CA GLN A 2 -12.45 -1.17 -9.29
C GLN A 2 -13.02 -0.42 -10.51
N ILE A 3 -13.54 0.79 -10.31
CA ILE A 3 -14.04 1.66 -11.38
C ILE A 3 -12.93 2.04 -12.36
N LEU A 4 -11.77 2.38 -11.83
CA LEU A 4 -10.59 2.79 -12.62
C LEU A 4 -10.11 1.68 -13.55
N LEU A 5 -10.03 0.46 -13.01
CA LEU A 5 -9.51 -0.71 -13.72
C LEU A 5 -10.62 -1.50 -14.42
N ARG A 6 -11.87 -1.03 -14.35
CA ARG A 6 -13.05 -1.72 -14.90
C ARG A 6 -13.06 -3.21 -14.54
N ASN A 7 -12.51 -3.52 -13.37
CA ASN A 7 -12.38 -4.88 -12.87
C ASN A 7 -12.87 -4.93 -11.42
N PRO A 8 -13.90 -5.69 -11.09
CA PRO A 8 -14.42 -5.81 -9.73
C PRO A 8 -13.42 -6.45 -8.75
N LEU A 9 -12.42 -7.18 -9.25
CA LEU A 9 -11.37 -7.81 -8.45
C LEU A 9 -10.17 -6.89 -8.16
N ALA A 10 -10.19 -5.66 -8.69
CA ALA A 10 -9.10 -4.72 -8.49
C ALA A 10 -9.07 -4.18 -7.06
N SER A 11 -7.89 -4.24 -6.46
CA SER A 11 -7.59 -3.76 -5.10
C SER A 11 -6.16 -3.18 -5.02
N PRO A 12 -5.78 -2.47 -3.98
CA PRO A 12 -4.39 -2.07 -3.75
C PRO A 12 -3.42 -3.27 -3.70
N TYR A 13 -3.91 -4.43 -3.24
CA TYR A 13 -3.14 -5.67 -3.23
C TYR A 13 -2.78 -6.12 -4.65
N THR A 14 -3.72 -6.07 -5.59
CA THR A 14 -3.47 -6.47 -6.99
C THR A 14 -2.48 -5.55 -7.71
N LEU A 15 -2.30 -4.32 -7.22
CA LEU A 15 -1.31 -3.38 -7.71
C LEU A 15 0.08 -3.51 -7.03
N GLY A 16 0.24 -4.43 -6.08
CA GLY A 16 1.51 -4.67 -5.42
C GLY A 16 1.88 -3.68 -4.31
N ILE A 17 1.00 -2.74 -3.99
CA ILE A 17 1.25 -1.72 -2.96
C ILE A 17 1.38 -2.36 -1.57
N SER A 18 0.57 -3.38 -1.27
CA SER A 18 0.65 -4.11 0.00
C SER A 18 1.97 -4.87 0.15
N ASN A 19 2.46 -5.51 -0.91
CA ASN A 19 3.77 -6.18 -0.88
C ASN A 19 4.93 -5.18 -0.79
N ALA A 20 4.80 -4.00 -1.41
CA ALA A 20 5.77 -2.93 -1.26
C ALA A 20 5.81 -2.41 0.20
N ALA A 21 4.67 -2.27 0.86
CA ALA A 21 4.59 -1.93 2.28
C ALA A 21 5.24 -3.01 3.16
N ALA A 22 4.95 -4.29 2.89
CA ALA A 22 5.52 -5.42 3.60
C ALA A 22 7.05 -5.51 3.43
N PHE A 23 7.56 -5.20 2.24
CA PHE A 23 8.99 -5.09 2.00
C PHE A 23 9.60 -3.94 2.82
N GLY A 24 8.97 -2.75 2.83
CA GLY A 24 9.41 -1.62 3.64
C GLY A 24 9.43 -1.94 5.13
N ALA A 25 8.39 -2.61 5.66
CA ALA A 25 8.34 -3.08 7.04
C ALA A 25 9.49 -4.07 7.34
N SER A 26 9.70 -5.04 6.46
CA SER A 26 10.77 -6.04 6.58
C SER A 26 12.15 -5.37 6.59
N PHE A 27 12.36 -4.37 5.73
CA PHE A 27 13.58 -3.56 5.71
C PHE A 27 13.80 -2.83 7.04
N GLY A 28 12.74 -2.19 7.58
CA GLY A 28 12.78 -1.53 8.89
C GLY A 28 13.13 -2.48 10.03
N ILE A 29 12.61 -3.70 10.00
CA ILE A 29 12.89 -4.74 11.00
C ILE A 29 14.35 -5.21 10.94
N VAL A 30 14.87 -5.48 9.73
CA VAL A 30 16.19 -6.07 9.53
C VAL A 30 17.30 -5.04 9.69
N PHE A 31 17.19 -3.90 9.02
CA PHE A 31 18.29 -2.92 8.93
C PHE A 31 18.19 -1.76 9.92
N LEU A 32 16.98 -1.35 10.31
CA LEU A 32 16.78 -0.25 11.26
C LEU A 32 16.60 -0.76 12.71
N GLY A 33 16.69 -2.08 12.94
CA GLY A 33 16.62 -2.67 14.27
C GLY A 33 15.26 -2.50 14.95
N ALA A 34 14.19 -2.26 14.17
CA ALA A 34 12.85 -2.05 14.71
C ALA A 34 12.13 -3.37 15.10
N GLY A 35 12.77 -4.51 14.87
CA GLY A 35 12.29 -5.83 15.26
C GLY A 35 12.26 -6.04 16.77
N ALA A 36 11.63 -7.16 17.20
CA ALA A 36 11.55 -7.52 18.61
C ALA A 36 12.94 -7.62 19.25
N GLY A 37 13.15 -6.89 20.33
CA GLY A 37 14.29 -7.08 21.22
C GLY A 37 14.00 -8.19 22.22
N ILE A 38 15.00 -9.01 22.57
CA ILE A 38 14.91 -9.92 23.70
C ILE A 38 15.05 -9.09 24.98
N THR A 39 13.94 -8.62 25.52
CA THR A 39 13.95 -8.08 26.89
C THR A 39 13.82 -9.24 27.89
N ARG A 40 14.62 -9.20 28.95
CA ARG A 40 14.69 -10.21 30.03
C ARG A 40 13.41 -10.40 30.85
N SER A 41 12.37 -9.63 30.57
CA SER A 41 11.05 -9.76 31.21
C SER A 41 10.09 -10.47 30.26
N SER A 42 9.41 -11.45 30.76
CA SER A 42 8.43 -12.42 30.29
C SER A 42 7.58 -12.18 29.02
N ASP A 43 7.71 -11.08 28.33
CA ASP A 43 7.02 -10.78 27.07
C ASP A 43 7.95 -11.00 25.89
N LEU A 44 7.95 -12.20 25.38
CA LEU A 44 8.89 -12.75 24.38
C LEU A 44 8.89 -12.04 23.00
N PHE A 45 7.98 -11.11 22.72
CA PHE A 45 7.85 -10.48 21.40
C PHE A 45 7.42 -9.01 21.49
N MET A 46 8.21 -8.16 22.19
CA MET A 46 7.99 -6.71 22.11
C MET A 46 8.69 -6.14 20.87
N ILE A 47 7.91 -5.56 19.96
CA ILE A 47 8.45 -4.73 18.87
C ILE A 47 9.14 -3.53 19.50
N THR A 48 10.45 -3.41 19.31
CA THR A 48 11.26 -2.39 19.96
C THR A 48 10.85 -0.96 19.56
N ASN A 49 10.40 -0.76 18.32
CA ASN A 49 9.94 0.54 17.84
C ASN A 49 8.87 0.42 16.73
N PRO A 50 7.58 0.38 17.10
CA PRO A 50 6.50 0.22 16.14
C PRO A 50 6.38 1.37 15.14
N TYR A 51 6.80 2.58 15.52
CA TYR A 51 6.75 3.75 14.64
C TYR A 51 7.73 3.64 13.46
N VAL A 52 8.91 3.09 13.70
CA VAL A 52 9.91 2.88 12.63
C VAL A 52 9.39 1.85 11.61
N ILE A 53 8.76 0.77 12.07
CA ILE A 53 8.17 -0.23 11.16
C ILE A 53 7.05 0.40 10.33
N THR A 54 6.15 1.15 10.97
CA THR A 54 5.04 1.82 10.29
C THR A 54 5.55 2.84 9.26
N LEU A 55 6.55 3.65 9.62
CA LEU A 55 7.14 4.61 8.70
C LEU A 55 7.85 3.93 7.52
N SER A 56 8.59 2.86 7.79
CA SER A 56 9.27 2.08 6.73
C SER A 56 8.26 1.40 5.80
N ALA A 57 7.17 0.85 6.34
CA ALA A 57 6.07 0.30 5.55
C ALA A 57 5.41 1.37 4.67
N PHE A 58 5.16 2.55 5.24
CA PHE A 58 4.59 3.68 4.49
C PHE A 58 5.52 4.14 3.36
N LEU A 59 6.82 4.27 3.61
CA LEU A 59 7.80 4.60 2.57
C LEU A 59 7.88 3.51 1.50
N GLY A 60 7.80 2.24 1.89
CA GLY A 60 7.72 1.12 0.96
C GLY A 60 6.49 1.18 0.06
N SER A 61 5.32 1.48 0.63
CA SER A 61 4.08 1.65 -0.14
C SER A 61 4.16 2.83 -1.12
N LEU A 62 4.77 3.95 -0.71
CA LEU A 62 5.01 5.10 -1.58
C LEU A 62 5.97 4.77 -2.73
N LEU A 63 7.00 3.96 -2.49
CA LEU A 63 7.89 3.47 -3.56
C LEU A 63 7.13 2.60 -4.57
N GLY A 64 6.34 1.64 -4.10
CA GLY A 64 5.50 0.82 -4.98
C GLY A 64 4.54 1.66 -5.81
N LEU A 65 3.89 2.63 -5.17
CA LEU A 65 3.01 3.59 -5.82
C LEU A 65 3.75 4.45 -6.87
N ALA A 66 4.94 4.96 -6.53
CA ALA A 66 5.74 5.76 -7.45
C ALA A 66 6.11 4.97 -8.71
N ILE A 67 6.48 3.71 -8.58
CA ILE A 67 6.79 2.83 -9.72
C ILE A 67 5.55 2.69 -10.62
N ILE A 68 4.37 2.43 -10.03
CA ILE A 68 3.12 2.35 -10.80
C ILE A 68 2.86 3.66 -11.56
N LEU A 69 2.99 4.81 -10.88
CA LEU A 69 2.72 6.11 -11.48
C LEU A 69 3.70 6.45 -12.62
N ILE A 70 4.96 6.04 -12.50
CA ILE A 70 5.96 6.19 -13.57
C ILE A 70 5.55 5.35 -14.80
N ILE A 71 5.12 4.11 -14.59
CA ILE A 71 4.67 3.21 -15.67
C ILE A 71 3.43 3.82 -16.38
N ILE A 72 2.48 4.34 -15.61
CA ILE A 72 1.26 4.95 -16.15
C ILE A 72 1.56 6.22 -16.94
N ARG A 73 2.54 7.04 -16.50
CA ARG A 73 2.94 8.27 -17.20
C ARG A 73 3.65 8.01 -18.53
N GLY A 74 4.39 6.91 -18.65
CA GLY A 74 5.26 6.63 -19.81
C GLY A 74 4.53 6.28 -21.11
N LYS A 75 3.26 5.87 -21.08
CA LYS A 75 2.39 5.56 -22.24
C LYS A 75 0.95 5.80 -21.81
N GLN A 76 0.01 5.94 -22.79
CA GLN A 76 -1.43 5.80 -22.50
C GLN A 76 -1.65 4.36 -22.01
N ALA A 77 -1.40 4.13 -20.72
CA ALA A 77 -1.39 2.79 -20.16
C ALA A 77 -2.82 2.23 -20.19
N SER A 78 -3.00 1.16 -20.95
CA SER A 78 -4.25 0.41 -20.93
C SER A 78 -4.47 -0.21 -19.54
N VAL A 79 -5.69 -0.60 -19.26
CA VAL A 79 -6.05 -1.25 -17.98
C VAL A 79 -5.24 -2.53 -17.78
N GLU A 80 -5.00 -3.29 -18.87
CA GLU A 80 -4.20 -4.52 -18.88
C GLU A 80 -2.74 -4.24 -18.47
N THR A 81 -2.16 -3.15 -18.99
CA THR A 81 -0.79 -2.74 -18.63
C THR A 81 -0.68 -2.43 -17.14
N ILE A 82 -1.68 -1.78 -16.56
CA ILE A 82 -1.70 -1.45 -15.12
C ILE A 82 -1.76 -2.73 -14.28
N ILE A 83 -2.65 -3.66 -14.65
CA ILE A 83 -2.79 -4.94 -13.94
C ILE A 83 -1.51 -5.77 -14.04
N LEU A 84 -0.93 -5.89 -15.23
CA LEU A 84 0.31 -6.63 -15.45
C LEU A 84 1.48 -6.03 -14.67
N SER A 85 1.57 -4.70 -14.65
CA SER A 85 2.56 -3.98 -13.83
C SER A 85 2.41 -4.31 -12.34
N GLY A 86 1.17 -4.40 -11.86
CA GLY A 86 0.88 -4.80 -10.47
C GLY A 86 1.40 -6.20 -10.16
N VAL A 87 1.22 -7.16 -11.06
CA VAL A 87 1.74 -8.53 -10.88
C VAL A 87 3.27 -8.54 -10.83
N ILE A 88 3.93 -7.79 -11.71
CA ILE A 88 5.40 -7.67 -11.71
C ILE A 88 5.90 -7.05 -10.40
N ILE A 89 5.27 -5.99 -9.95
CA ILE A 89 5.62 -5.29 -8.71
C ILE A 89 5.41 -6.21 -7.50
N ASN A 90 4.31 -6.96 -7.46
CA ASN A 90 4.05 -7.96 -6.43
C ASN A 90 5.18 -9.00 -6.37
N SER A 91 5.58 -9.54 -7.51
CA SER A 91 6.65 -10.54 -7.59
C SER A 91 8.00 -9.96 -7.18
N LEU A 92 8.32 -8.72 -7.59
CA LEU A 92 9.56 -8.04 -7.24
C LEU A 92 9.67 -7.81 -5.73
N PHE A 93 8.65 -7.22 -5.10
CA PHE A 93 8.67 -6.98 -3.66
C PHE A 93 8.54 -8.28 -2.87
N GLY A 94 7.80 -9.28 -3.37
CA GLY A 94 7.75 -10.61 -2.78
C GLY A 94 9.11 -11.29 -2.72
N ALA A 95 9.88 -11.22 -3.82
CA ALA A 95 11.27 -11.68 -3.84
C ALA A 95 12.15 -10.88 -2.87
N GLY A 96 11.96 -9.56 -2.79
CA GLY A 96 12.64 -8.71 -1.82
C GLY A 96 12.36 -9.11 -0.38
N ILE A 97 11.11 -9.42 -0.04
CA ILE A 97 10.73 -9.92 1.30
C ILE A 97 11.44 -11.26 1.59
N ALA A 98 11.49 -12.17 0.63
CA ALA A 98 12.20 -13.44 0.79
C ALA A 98 13.70 -13.25 1.08
N VAL A 99 14.35 -12.29 0.41
CA VAL A 99 15.73 -11.91 0.70
C VAL A 99 15.87 -11.34 2.12
N MET A 100 14.94 -10.47 2.55
CA MET A 100 14.95 -9.95 3.93
C MET A 100 14.80 -11.06 4.96
N GLN A 101 13.91 -12.03 4.71
CA GLN A 101 13.72 -13.19 5.60
C GLN A 101 14.96 -14.08 5.65
N TYR A 102 15.70 -14.21 4.55
CA TYR A 102 16.93 -15.00 4.50
C TYR A 102 18.06 -14.36 5.33
N VAL A 103 18.19 -13.04 5.30
CA VAL A 103 19.24 -12.29 6.03
C VAL A 103 18.85 -12.08 7.51
N ALA A 104 17.57 -12.13 7.84
CA ALA A 104 17.04 -11.90 9.17
C ALA A 104 17.50 -12.96 10.18
N ASN A 105 17.76 -12.54 11.44
CA ASN A 105 17.89 -13.49 12.54
C ASN A 105 16.50 -14.04 12.94
N ASN A 106 16.49 -15.09 13.79
CA ASN A 106 15.26 -15.78 14.18
C ASN A 106 14.17 -14.85 14.76
N VAL A 107 14.57 -13.84 15.54
CA VAL A 107 13.66 -12.88 16.18
C VAL A 107 13.10 -11.90 15.14
N GLN A 108 13.95 -11.42 14.25
CA GLN A 108 13.54 -10.55 13.14
C GLN A 108 12.62 -11.31 12.17
N LEU A 109 12.95 -12.56 11.85
CA LEU A 109 12.13 -13.42 11.00
C LEU A 109 10.72 -13.58 11.58
N ALA A 110 10.62 -13.91 12.87
CA ALA A 110 9.34 -14.00 13.56
C ALA A 110 8.57 -12.65 13.47
N SER A 111 9.27 -11.53 13.68
CA SER A 111 8.67 -10.18 13.61
C SER A 111 8.11 -9.87 12.20
N ILE A 112 8.84 -10.23 11.14
CA ILE A 112 8.38 -10.08 9.74
C ILE A 112 7.13 -10.91 9.50
N VAL A 113 7.12 -12.17 9.95
CA VAL A 113 5.98 -13.08 9.77
C VAL A 113 4.75 -12.55 10.52
N PHE A 114 4.90 -12.17 11.79
CA PHE A 114 3.80 -11.60 12.59
C PHE A 114 3.27 -10.30 11.99
N TRP A 115 4.15 -9.44 11.46
CA TRP A 115 3.70 -8.21 10.81
C TRP A 115 2.86 -8.50 9.56
N ASN A 116 3.26 -9.49 8.74
CA ASN A 116 2.54 -9.88 7.53
C ASN A 116 1.15 -10.48 7.81
N PHE A 117 0.98 -11.19 8.93
CA PHE A 117 -0.34 -11.71 9.34
C PHE A 117 -1.28 -10.60 9.84
N GLY A 118 -0.72 -9.49 10.31
CA GLY A 118 -1.47 -8.44 10.99
C GLY A 118 -1.89 -8.86 12.39
N ASP A 119 -2.04 -7.90 13.28
CA ASP A 119 -2.45 -8.13 14.67
C ASP A 119 -3.36 -6.99 15.15
N LEU A 120 -4.66 -7.27 15.15
CA LEU A 120 -5.66 -6.32 15.66
C LEU A 120 -5.62 -6.22 17.19
N GLY A 121 -5.09 -7.23 17.89
CA GLY A 121 -4.98 -7.23 19.35
C GLY A 121 -3.98 -6.18 19.88
N ARG A 122 -3.07 -5.72 19.04
CA ARG A 122 -2.10 -4.64 19.37
C ARG A 122 -2.57 -3.25 18.94
N SER A 123 -3.83 -3.10 18.56
CA SER A 123 -4.39 -1.81 18.21
C SER A 123 -4.66 -1.00 19.46
N ASP A 124 -4.17 0.24 19.50
CA ASP A 124 -4.37 1.20 20.57
C ASP A 124 -5.24 2.37 20.09
N TRP A 125 -5.94 3.03 21.00
CA TRP A 125 -6.78 4.18 20.69
C TRP A 125 -6.04 5.29 19.94
N SER A 126 -4.77 5.51 20.24
CA SER A 126 -3.92 6.48 19.53
C SER A 126 -3.73 6.12 18.05
N LYS A 127 -3.51 4.84 17.74
CA LYS A 127 -3.38 4.35 16.37
C LYS A 127 -4.70 4.44 15.61
N LEU A 128 -5.81 4.13 16.29
CA LEU A 128 -7.15 4.25 15.73
C LEU A 128 -7.47 5.70 15.35
N LEU A 129 -7.14 6.65 16.24
CA LEU A 129 -7.37 8.07 15.97
C LEU A 129 -6.55 8.57 14.79
N PHE A 130 -5.29 8.15 14.67
CA PHE A 130 -4.45 8.46 13.51
C PHE A 130 -5.06 7.94 12.21
N LEU A 131 -5.55 6.69 12.21
CA LEU A 131 -6.21 6.08 11.07
C LEU A 131 -7.51 6.83 10.68
N ILE A 132 -8.32 7.22 11.66
CA ILE A 132 -9.55 8.01 11.44
C ILE A 132 -9.20 9.36 10.81
N VAL A 133 -8.19 10.06 11.31
CA VAL A 133 -7.75 11.36 10.77
C VAL A 133 -7.28 11.24 9.32
N ALA A 134 -6.63 10.14 8.96
CA ALA A 134 -6.23 9.89 7.58
C ALA A 134 -7.42 9.47 6.68
N LEU A 135 -8.35 8.69 7.21
CA LEU A 135 -9.49 8.14 6.46
C LEU A 135 -10.57 9.18 6.15
N ILE A 136 -10.89 10.06 7.10
CA ILE A 136 -11.98 11.04 6.94
C ILE A 136 -11.77 11.95 5.71
N PRO A 137 -10.60 12.57 5.48
CA PRO A 137 -10.38 13.39 4.30
C PRO A 137 -10.52 12.60 2.99
N ALA A 138 -10.05 11.35 2.97
CA ALA A 138 -10.19 10.46 1.81
C ALA A 138 -11.69 10.16 1.52
N LEU A 139 -12.48 9.85 2.55
CA LEU A 139 -13.92 9.61 2.42
C LEU A 139 -14.67 10.87 1.93
N ILE A 140 -14.34 12.04 2.48
CA ILE A 140 -14.92 13.32 2.03
C ILE A 140 -14.59 13.55 0.55
N TYR A 141 -13.34 13.34 0.15
CA TYR A 141 -12.95 13.48 -1.26
C TYR A 141 -13.73 12.54 -2.16
N PHE A 142 -13.82 11.25 -1.81
CA PHE A 142 -14.60 10.27 -2.59
C PHE A 142 -16.09 10.63 -2.66
N TYR A 143 -16.66 11.13 -1.59
CA TYR A 143 -18.05 11.56 -1.56
C TYR A 143 -18.31 12.78 -2.45
N LEU A 144 -17.44 13.81 -2.39
CA LEU A 144 -17.57 15.00 -3.23
C LEU A 144 -17.38 14.68 -4.71
N LYS A 145 -16.49 13.74 -5.04
CA LYS A 145 -16.17 13.33 -6.42
C LYS A 145 -17.03 12.18 -6.95
N ARG A 146 -18.08 11.78 -6.26
CA ARG A 146 -18.95 10.64 -6.62
C ARG A 146 -19.56 10.72 -8.02
N TRP A 147 -19.83 11.92 -8.52
CA TRP A 147 -20.39 12.13 -9.85
C TRP A 147 -19.35 11.88 -10.96
N ASP A 148 -18.11 12.34 -10.75
CA ASP A 148 -17.00 12.12 -11.68
C ASP A 148 -16.72 10.61 -11.83
N TYR A 149 -16.88 9.83 -10.74
CA TYR A 149 -16.80 8.36 -10.80
C TYR A 149 -17.87 7.72 -11.68
N LYS A 150 -19.12 8.20 -11.62
CA LYS A 150 -20.20 7.69 -12.46
C LYS A 150 -19.94 7.97 -13.94
N VAL A 151 -19.44 9.16 -14.24
CA VAL A 151 -19.05 9.55 -15.60
C VAL A 151 -17.94 8.66 -16.14
N LEU A 152 -16.94 8.35 -15.31
CA LEU A 152 -15.83 7.45 -15.68
C LEU A 152 -16.29 6.01 -15.97
N CYS A 153 -17.33 5.53 -15.31
CA CYS A 153 -17.92 4.22 -15.58
C CYS A 153 -18.49 4.11 -17.02
N SER A 154 -18.92 5.23 -17.59
CA SER A 154 -19.53 5.26 -18.94
C SER A 154 -18.48 5.26 -20.07
N GLY A 155 -17.18 5.42 -19.73
CA GLY A 155 -16.08 5.36 -20.68
C GLY A 155 -15.17 6.57 -20.60
N ASP A 156 -13.90 6.37 -20.98
CA ASP A 156 -12.88 7.41 -20.93
C ASP A 156 -13.19 8.57 -21.88
N ASP A 157 -13.60 8.26 -23.13
CA ASP A 157 -13.93 9.26 -24.14
C ASP A 157 -15.14 10.11 -23.69
N TYR A 158 -16.13 9.46 -23.09
CA TYR A 158 -17.29 10.15 -22.53
C TYR A 158 -16.89 11.04 -21.34
N ALA A 159 -16.05 10.54 -20.43
CA ALA A 159 -15.56 11.32 -19.29
C ALA A 159 -14.75 12.54 -19.74
N GLN A 160 -13.93 12.40 -20.77
CA GLN A 160 -13.16 13.51 -21.34
C GLN A 160 -14.05 14.55 -21.99
N SER A 161 -15.11 14.14 -22.71
CA SER A 161 -16.08 15.07 -23.31
C SER A 161 -16.87 15.86 -22.26
N MET A 162 -17.04 15.31 -21.06
CA MET A 162 -17.66 15.97 -19.91
C MET A 162 -16.66 16.83 -19.09
N GLY A 163 -15.42 17.00 -19.56
CA GLY A 163 -14.42 17.85 -18.95
C GLY A 163 -13.66 17.21 -17.78
N VAL A 164 -13.76 15.90 -17.57
CA VAL A 164 -13.01 15.20 -16.51
C VAL A 164 -11.58 14.92 -17.00
N ASN A 165 -10.59 15.42 -16.26
CA ASN A 165 -9.18 15.11 -16.53
C ASN A 165 -8.86 13.69 -16.04
N ILE A 166 -8.95 12.71 -16.95
CA ILE A 166 -8.82 11.28 -16.66
C ILE A 166 -7.47 10.95 -16.01
N GLN A 167 -6.35 11.54 -16.50
CA GLN A 167 -5.03 11.23 -15.98
C GLN A 167 -4.86 11.67 -14.52
N LEU A 168 -5.25 12.90 -14.23
CA LEU A 168 -5.18 13.45 -12.87
C LEU A 168 -6.11 12.69 -11.93
N PHE A 169 -7.29 12.32 -12.43
CA PHE A 169 -8.28 11.57 -11.66
C PHE A 169 -7.79 10.15 -11.33
N ARG A 170 -7.14 9.47 -12.29
CA ARG A 170 -6.50 8.15 -12.08
C ARG A 170 -5.43 8.20 -11.01
N ILE A 171 -4.53 9.19 -11.08
CA ILE A 171 -3.45 9.37 -10.10
C ILE A 171 -4.03 9.57 -8.70
N LEU A 172 -5.03 10.45 -8.55
CA LEU A 172 -5.66 10.73 -7.25
C LEU A 172 -6.38 9.51 -6.66
N ILE A 173 -7.08 8.74 -7.50
CA ILE A 173 -7.74 7.51 -7.03
C ILE A 173 -6.71 6.51 -6.50
N ILE A 174 -5.63 6.28 -7.25
CA ILE A 174 -4.60 5.32 -6.85
C ILE A 174 -3.92 5.79 -5.56
N LEU A 175 -3.58 7.06 -5.46
CA LEU A 175 -2.98 7.67 -4.27
C LEU A 175 -3.89 7.50 -3.04
N LEU A 176 -5.14 7.96 -3.11
CA LEU A 176 -6.05 7.96 -1.97
C LEU A 176 -6.53 6.55 -1.59
N SER A 177 -6.52 5.60 -2.51
CA SER A 177 -6.91 4.21 -2.20
C SER A 177 -5.75 3.35 -1.70
N SER A 178 -4.52 3.88 -1.67
CA SER A 178 -3.33 3.21 -1.13
C SER A 178 -2.93 3.68 0.27
N ILE A 179 -3.64 4.66 0.81
CA ILE A 179 -3.57 5.10 2.20
C ILE A 179 -4.44 4.19 3.07
#